data_8275afd08e66efd7fc254e34e15d0540
#
_entry.id   8275afd08e66efd7fc254e34e15d0540
#
_cell.length_a   1.000
_cell.length_b   1.000
_cell.length_c   1.000
_cell.angle_alpha   90.00
_cell.angle_beta   90.00
_cell.angle_gamma   90.00
#
_symmetry.space_group_name_H-M   'P 1'
#
loop_
_entity.id
_entity.type
_entity.pdbx_description
1 polymer ?
#
loop_
_entity_poly.entity_id
_entity_poly.type
_entity_poly.pdbx_seq_one_letter_code
_entity_poly.pdbx_strand_id
1 'polypeptide(L)'
;VQDVIPVSAIYDDGIFRIGKDKYSKTFQFTDINYAVASREDKEGMFLEYSELLNSLDSGATTKITINNRRLNRLDFEKTILIPLAGDKLDPYREEYNKMLLDKATGANSIVQDKYMTISVNKKSVEDARTYFARVGAELIAHFGRLGSKCTELETDERLRIFHDFYRVGEETAYHFDLKETRKKGHDFKDYICPDTMEFEKDYFKLGERFGRVLFLR
;
A
#
# COMPACT_ATOMS: atom_id res chain seq x y z
N VAL A 1 -22.08 -7.57 -1.76
CA VAL A 1 -20.75 -7.01 -2.13
C VAL A 1 -19.85 -6.92 -0.90
N GLN A 2 -20.25 -6.22 0.16
CA GLN A 2 -19.44 -6.00 1.37
C GLN A 2 -18.98 -7.29 2.08
N ASP A 3 -19.78 -8.35 2.05
CA ASP A 3 -19.45 -9.63 2.70
C ASP A 3 -18.28 -10.38 2.03
N VAL A 4 -17.94 -10.02 0.79
CA VAL A 4 -16.79 -10.60 0.08
C VAL A 4 -15.45 -10.08 0.64
N ILE A 5 -15.46 -8.88 1.25
CA ILE A 5 -14.23 -8.28 1.81
C ILE A 5 -13.94 -8.91 3.18
N PRO A 6 -12.83 -9.66 3.33
CA PRO A 6 -12.55 -10.46 4.52
C PRO A 6 -12.00 -9.63 5.69
N VAL A 7 -12.41 -8.38 5.82
CA VAL A 7 -12.08 -7.49 6.94
C VAL A 7 -13.32 -7.31 7.80
N SER A 8 -13.23 -7.70 9.07
CA SER A 8 -14.36 -7.63 10.00
C SER A 8 -14.32 -6.41 10.94
N ALA A 9 -13.16 -5.82 11.16
CA ALA A 9 -13.01 -4.59 11.92
C ALA A 9 -11.70 -3.89 11.57
N ILE A 10 -11.68 -2.58 11.74
CA ILE A 10 -10.50 -1.70 11.58
C ILE A 10 -10.25 -0.95 12.88
N TYR A 11 -8.99 -0.67 13.18
CA TYR A 11 -8.55 0.07 14.38
C TYR A 11 -7.70 1.27 13.95
N ASP A 12 -7.68 2.32 14.77
CA ASP A 12 -7.05 3.62 14.46
C ASP A 12 -5.54 3.51 14.14
N ASP A 13 -4.88 2.49 14.66
CA ASP A 13 -3.45 2.21 14.53
C ASP A 13 -3.09 1.35 13.29
N GLY A 14 -3.98 1.25 12.33
CA GLY A 14 -3.76 0.48 11.11
C GLY A 14 -3.84 -1.04 11.29
N ILE A 15 -4.28 -1.55 12.42
CA ILE A 15 -4.56 -2.97 12.61
C ILE A 15 -5.94 -3.31 12.04
N PHE A 16 -6.03 -4.36 11.24
CA PHE A 16 -7.29 -4.89 10.71
C PHE A 16 -7.54 -6.29 11.26
N ARG A 17 -8.77 -6.54 11.70
CA ARG A 17 -9.23 -7.87 12.05
C ARG A 17 -9.80 -8.57 10.82
N ILE A 18 -9.20 -9.70 10.43
CA ILE A 18 -9.50 -10.44 9.20
C ILE A 18 -10.11 -11.83 9.47
N GLY A 19 -10.61 -12.05 10.66
CA GLY A 19 -11.22 -13.30 11.11
C GLY A 19 -11.62 -13.18 12.57
N LYS A 20 -11.96 -14.32 13.19
CA LYS A 20 -12.36 -14.31 14.60
C LYS A 20 -11.26 -13.80 15.52
N ASP A 21 -10.06 -14.36 15.40
CA ASP A 21 -8.91 -14.08 16.27
C ASP A 21 -7.65 -13.76 15.42
N LYS A 22 -7.83 -13.35 14.16
CA LYS A 22 -6.74 -13.06 13.23
C LYS A 22 -6.67 -11.56 12.94
N TYR A 23 -5.49 -11.01 13.18
CA TYR A 23 -5.18 -9.59 13.00
C TYR A 23 -4.07 -9.41 11.98
N SER A 24 -4.08 -8.31 11.27
CA SER A 24 -3.06 -7.96 10.28
C SER A 24 -2.62 -6.52 10.39
N LYS A 25 -1.35 -6.27 10.10
CA LYS A 25 -0.77 -4.94 9.92
C LYS A 25 0.06 -4.89 8.64
N THR A 26 0.09 -3.74 7.99
CA THR A 26 0.80 -3.55 6.71
C THR A 26 1.89 -2.51 6.86
N PHE A 27 3.02 -2.78 6.25
CA PHE A 27 4.19 -1.91 6.18
C PHE A 27 4.46 -1.60 4.71
N GLN A 28 4.75 -0.36 4.39
CA GLN A 28 5.23 0.03 3.07
C GLN A 28 6.76 0.11 3.10
N PHE A 29 7.41 -0.40 2.06
CA PHE A 29 8.86 -0.33 1.96
C PHE A 29 9.29 0.12 0.55
N THR A 30 10.49 0.72 0.48
CA THR A 30 11.06 1.23 -0.77
C THR A 30 12.04 0.24 -1.39
N ASP A 31 12.37 0.43 -2.66
CA ASP A 31 13.43 -0.33 -3.32
C ASP A 31 14.80 -0.03 -2.72
N ILE A 32 15.68 -1.01 -2.85
CA ILE A 32 17.11 -0.88 -2.64
C ILE A 32 17.83 -0.79 -3.99
N ASN A 33 18.97 -0.13 -4.03
CA ASN A 33 19.74 0.05 -5.26
C ASN A 33 20.58 -1.22 -5.59
N TYR A 34 19.90 -2.36 -5.74
CA TYR A 34 20.53 -3.65 -5.98
C TYR A 34 21.25 -3.72 -7.35
N ALA A 35 20.73 -3.05 -8.37
CA ALA A 35 21.23 -3.18 -9.74
C ALA A 35 22.70 -2.72 -9.89
N VAL A 36 23.06 -1.62 -9.24
CA VAL A 36 24.40 -1.01 -9.32
C VAL A 36 25.32 -1.40 -8.15
N ALA A 37 24.84 -2.20 -7.21
CA ALA A 37 25.62 -2.66 -6.07
C ALA A 37 26.76 -3.59 -6.52
N SER A 38 27.86 -3.58 -5.80
CA SER A 38 28.99 -4.52 -5.99
C SER A 38 28.52 -5.96 -5.70
N ARG A 39 29.33 -6.94 -6.08
CA ARG A 39 29.02 -8.35 -5.76
C ARG A 39 28.98 -8.59 -4.27
N GLU A 40 29.90 -8.02 -3.52
CA GLU A 40 29.99 -8.14 -2.08
C GLU A 40 28.80 -7.50 -1.37
N ASP A 41 28.38 -6.29 -1.80
CA ASP A 41 27.17 -5.65 -1.30
C ASP A 41 25.91 -6.46 -1.59
N LYS A 42 25.80 -7.07 -2.77
CA LYS A 42 24.67 -7.95 -3.12
C LYS A 42 24.58 -9.18 -2.23
N GLU A 43 25.72 -9.79 -1.90
CA GLU A 43 25.80 -10.92 -0.98
C GLU A 43 25.37 -10.47 0.43
N GLY A 44 25.81 -9.29 0.90
CA GLY A 44 25.40 -8.71 2.16
C GLY A 44 23.89 -8.40 2.20
N MET A 45 23.33 -7.80 1.16
CA MET A 45 21.88 -7.54 1.03
C MET A 45 21.07 -8.84 1.07
N PHE A 46 21.55 -9.90 0.43
CA PHE A 46 20.87 -11.20 0.46
C PHE A 46 20.84 -11.82 1.87
N LEU A 47 21.96 -11.74 2.58
CA LEU A 47 22.05 -12.24 3.97
C LEU A 47 21.10 -11.46 4.87
N GLU A 48 21.11 -10.14 4.81
CA GLU A 48 20.22 -9.29 5.62
C GLU A 48 18.73 -9.55 5.30
N TYR A 49 18.38 -9.74 4.02
CA TYR A 49 17.02 -10.12 3.62
C TYR A 49 16.63 -11.50 4.19
N SER A 50 17.55 -12.44 4.18
CA SER A 50 17.33 -13.75 4.78
C SER A 50 17.14 -13.67 6.31
N GLU A 51 17.90 -12.84 6.99
CA GLU A 51 17.72 -12.58 8.42
C GLU A 51 16.36 -11.94 8.72
N LEU A 52 15.94 -10.95 7.91
CA LEU A 52 14.62 -10.36 8.02
C LEU A 52 13.51 -11.42 7.93
N LEU A 53 13.56 -12.31 6.96
CA LEU A 53 12.56 -13.37 6.82
C LEU A 53 12.60 -14.37 7.99
N ASN A 54 13.79 -14.70 8.47
CA ASN A 54 13.97 -15.62 9.60
C ASN A 54 13.56 -15.01 10.95
N SER A 55 13.54 -13.68 11.07
CA SER A 55 13.09 -12.99 12.29
C SER A 55 11.57 -13.05 12.48
N LEU A 56 10.82 -13.39 11.43
CA LEU A 56 9.36 -13.48 11.49
C LEU A 56 8.95 -14.79 12.19
N ASP A 57 7.96 -14.68 13.10
CA ASP A 57 7.43 -15.81 13.85
C ASP A 57 6.84 -16.89 12.91
N SER A 58 7.10 -18.16 13.21
CA SER A 58 6.53 -19.30 12.48
C SER A 58 5.00 -19.36 12.50
N GLY A 59 4.37 -18.74 13.49
CA GLY A 59 2.91 -18.60 13.59
C GLY A 59 2.31 -17.43 12.83
N ALA A 60 3.14 -16.58 12.23
CA ALA A 60 2.72 -15.44 11.42
C ALA A 60 2.63 -15.82 9.94
N THR A 61 1.67 -15.23 9.25
CA THR A 61 1.59 -15.29 7.78
C THR A 61 2.06 -13.96 7.22
N THR A 62 3.09 -14.00 6.39
CA THR A 62 3.63 -12.83 5.72
C THR A 62 3.23 -12.83 4.25
N LYS A 63 2.75 -11.70 3.77
CA LYS A 63 2.40 -11.46 2.37
C LYS A 63 3.15 -10.25 1.85
N ILE A 64 3.92 -10.43 0.78
CA ILE A 64 4.52 -9.33 0.02
C ILE A 64 3.57 -9.00 -1.12
N THR A 65 3.23 -7.72 -1.26
CA THR A 65 2.37 -7.21 -2.32
C THR A 65 3.13 -6.13 -3.08
N ILE A 66 3.19 -6.28 -4.39
CA ILE A 66 3.71 -5.28 -5.31
C ILE A 66 2.51 -4.73 -6.07
N ASN A 67 2.18 -3.48 -5.84
CA ASN A 67 1.05 -2.82 -6.45
C ASN A 67 1.52 -1.86 -7.55
N ASN A 68 1.22 -2.19 -8.79
CA ASN A 68 1.50 -1.33 -9.94
C ASN A 68 0.24 -0.50 -10.20
N ARG A 69 0.29 0.78 -9.91
CA ARG A 69 -0.79 1.71 -10.19
C ARG A 69 -0.36 2.79 -11.17
N ARG A 70 -1.31 3.32 -11.90
CA ARG A 70 -1.05 4.50 -12.72
C ARG A 70 -0.78 5.69 -11.81
N LEU A 71 0.19 6.51 -12.21
CA LEU A 71 0.47 7.77 -11.53
C LEU A 71 -0.79 8.65 -11.60
N ASN A 72 -1.30 9.06 -10.43
CA ASN A 72 -2.38 10.02 -10.39
C ASN A 72 -1.81 11.39 -10.83
N ARG A 73 -2.36 11.93 -11.92
CA ARG A 73 -1.90 13.20 -12.49
C ARG A 73 -1.98 14.34 -11.47
N LEU A 74 -3.01 14.39 -10.65
CA LEU A 74 -3.19 15.45 -9.64
C LEU A 74 -2.16 15.33 -8.50
N ASP A 75 -1.85 14.12 -8.05
CA ASP A 75 -0.82 13.89 -7.03
C ASP A 75 0.57 14.22 -7.60
N PHE A 76 0.82 13.87 -8.87
CA PHE A 76 2.05 14.23 -9.57
C PHE A 76 2.19 15.76 -9.69
N GLU A 77 1.15 16.44 -10.15
CA GLU A 77 1.17 17.90 -10.30
C GLU A 77 1.44 18.60 -8.96
N LYS A 78 0.85 18.15 -7.87
CA LYS A 78 1.06 18.72 -6.52
C LYS A 78 2.43 18.44 -5.94
N THR A 79 3.03 17.29 -6.25
CA THR A 79 4.24 16.80 -5.56
C THR A 79 5.51 17.11 -6.35
N ILE A 80 5.43 17.12 -7.66
CA ILE A 80 6.61 17.17 -8.56
C ILE A 80 6.74 18.53 -9.26
N LEU A 81 5.62 19.17 -9.60
CA LEU A 81 5.68 20.45 -10.29
C LEU A 81 6.13 21.57 -9.34
N ILE A 82 6.98 22.45 -9.86
CA ILE A 82 7.43 23.62 -9.14
C ILE A 82 6.32 24.67 -9.15
N PRO A 83 5.83 25.11 -7.97
CA PRO A 83 4.80 26.14 -7.91
C PRO A 83 5.31 27.47 -8.48
N LEU A 84 4.44 28.19 -9.17
CA LEU A 84 4.73 29.54 -9.65
C LEU A 84 4.74 30.50 -8.47
N ALA A 85 5.74 31.38 -8.43
CA ALA A 85 5.96 32.35 -7.34
C ALA A 85 5.54 33.77 -7.70
N GLY A 86 5.14 34.06 -8.95
CA GLY A 86 4.81 35.39 -9.44
C GLY A 86 6.04 36.27 -9.70
N ASP A 87 7.20 35.66 -9.95
CA ASP A 87 8.49 36.34 -10.15
C ASP A 87 9.02 36.16 -11.59
N LYS A 88 10.16 36.82 -11.88
CA LYS A 88 10.77 36.76 -13.22
C LYS A 88 11.29 35.38 -13.62
N LEU A 89 11.29 34.41 -12.72
CA LEU A 89 11.73 33.03 -12.98
C LEU A 89 10.56 32.10 -13.36
N ASP A 90 9.33 32.56 -13.32
CA ASP A 90 8.16 31.75 -13.67
C ASP A 90 8.19 31.20 -15.10
N PRO A 91 8.66 31.91 -16.14
CA PRO A 91 8.79 31.31 -17.47
C PRO A 91 9.69 30.07 -17.49
N TYR A 92 10.77 30.05 -16.69
CA TYR A 92 11.66 28.88 -16.57
C TYR A 92 11.01 27.75 -15.78
N ARG A 93 10.20 28.06 -14.74
CA ARG A 93 9.43 27.05 -14.00
C ARG A 93 8.38 26.40 -14.89
N GLU A 94 7.68 27.19 -15.72
CA GLU A 94 6.70 26.68 -16.68
C GLU A 94 7.34 25.76 -17.72
N GLU A 95 8.47 26.14 -18.30
CA GLU A 95 9.21 25.31 -19.26
C GLU A 95 9.68 24.00 -18.62
N TYR A 96 10.22 24.06 -17.42
CA TYR A 96 10.66 22.86 -16.67
C TYR A 96 9.48 21.98 -16.30
N ASN A 97 8.39 22.54 -15.82
CA ASN A 97 7.17 21.83 -15.50
C ASN A 97 6.57 21.14 -16.74
N LYS A 98 6.60 21.81 -17.89
CA LYS A 98 6.18 21.20 -19.16
C LYS A 98 7.05 20.01 -19.53
N MET A 99 8.34 20.11 -19.41
CA MET A 99 9.28 18.99 -19.64
C MET A 99 8.99 17.80 -18.70
N LEU A 100 8.68 18.08 -17.42
CA LEU A 100 8.34 17.04 -16.45
C LEU A 100 7.01 16.35 -16.82
N LEU A 101 5.99 17.11 -17.22
CA LEU A 101 4.71 16.59 -17.67
C LEU A 101 4.85 15.73 -18.95
N ASP A 102 5.63 16.19 -19.92
CA ASP A 102 5.89 15.45 -21.16
C ASP A 102 6.60 14.11 -20.86
N LYS A 103 7.56 14.10 -19.95
CA LYS A 103 8.22 12.88 -19.48
C LYS A 103 7.26 11.95 -18.72
N ALA A 104 6.42 12.49 -17.86
CA ALA A 104 5.45 11.71 -17.10
C ALA A 104 4.37 11.08 -17.99
N THR A 105 3.95 11.77 -19.05
CA THR A 105 2.96 11.25 -20.02
C THR A 105 3.56 10.31 -21.05
N GLY A 106 4.83 10.47 -21.40
CA GLY A 106 5.54 9.64 -22.39
C GLY A 106 6.11 8.34 -21.84
N ALA A 107 6.45 8.26 -20.54
CA ALA A 107 6.78 7.02 -19.87
C ALA A 107 5.48 6.30 -19.44
N ASN A 108 5.49 4.97 -19.43
CA ASN A 108 4.41 4.19 -18.80
C ASN A 108 4.25 4.63 -17.35
N SER A 109 3.44 5.64 -17.07
CA SER A 109 3.22 6.32 -15.80
C SER A 109 2.77 5.35 -14.68
N ILE A 110 3.56 4.30 -14.46
CA ILE A 110 3.32 3.24 -13.48
C ILE A 110 4.21 3.51 -12.27
N VAL A 111 3.59 3.73 -11.13
CA VAL A 111 4.24 3.74 -9.82
C VAL A 111 4.11 2.35 -9.23
N GLN A 112 5.20 1.84 -8.68
CA GLN A 112 5.23 0.55 -8.00
C GLN A 112 5.34 0.77 -6.50
N ASP A 113 4.25 0.48 -5.80
CA ASP A 113 4.22 0.49 -4.33
C ASP A 113 4.43 -0.92 -3.80
N LYS A 114 5.24 -1.07 -2.76
CA LYS A 114 5.58 -2.36 -2.17
C LYS A 114 5.14 -2.41 -0.72
N TYR A 115 4.43 -3.47 -0.40
CA TYR A 115 3.86 -3.67 0.94
C TYR A 115 4.21 -5.04 1.49
N MET A 116 4.49 -5.08 2.77
CA MET A 116 4.57 -6.31 3.55
C MET A 116 3.43 -6.33 4.56
N THR A 117 2.53 -7.29 4.44
CA THR A 117 1.42 -7.49 5.37
C THR A 117 1.68 -8.71 6.23
N ILE A 118 1.70 -8.52 7.53
CA ILE A 118 1.86 -9.59 8.52
C ILE A 118 0.52 -9.85 9.17
N SER A 119 0.14 -11.12 9.25
CA SER A 119 -1.08 -11.58 9.90
C SER A 119 -0.75 -12.59 10.98
N VAL A 120 -1.39 -12.46 12.14
CA VAL A 120 -1.15 -13.31 13.32
C VAL A 120 -2.45 -13.60 14.04
N ASN A 121 -2.54 -14.77 14.66
CA ASN A 121 -3.63 -15.13 15.56
C ASN A 121 -3.33 -14.64 16.97
N LYS A 122 -4.21 -13.81 17.53
CA LYS A 122 -4.11 -13.27 18.90
C LYS A 122 -5.50 -13.28 19.55
N LYS A 123 -5.54 -13.41 20.88
CA LYS A 123 -6.81 -13.49 21.63
C LYS A 123 -7.53 -12.13 21.68
N SER A 124 -6.76 -11.03 21.68
CA SER A 124 -7.28 -9.67 21.75
C SER A 124 -6.54 -8.73 20.80
N VAL A 125 -7.11 -7.56 20.57
CA VAL A 125 -6.45 -6.50 19.77
C VAL A 125 -5.25 -5.92 20.53
N GLU A 126 -5.29 -5.89 21.87
CA GLU A 126 -4.20 -5.43 22.73
C GLU A 126 -2.97 -6.34 22.60
N ASP A 127 -3.18 -7.66 22.59
CA ASP A 127 -2.12 -8.62 22.32
C ASP A 127 -1.55 -8.46 20.90
N ALA A 128 -2.41 -8.15 19.92
CA ALA A 128 -2.00 -7.88 18.56
C ALA A 128 -1.18 -6.57 18.48
N ARG A 129 -1.57 -5.51 19.19
CA ARG A 129 -0.82 -4.25 19.27
C ARG A 129 0.58 -4.46 19.80
N THR A 130 0.69 -5.16 20.92
CA THR A 130 1.99 -5.49 21.54
C THR A 130 2.88 -6.27 20.58
N TYR A 131 2.29 -7.24 19.88
CA TYR A 131 3.01 -8.03 18.87
C TYR A 131 3.49 -7.17 17.70
N PHE A 132 2.60 -6.38 17.10
CA PHE A 132 2.95 -5.56 15.94
C PHE A 132 3.91 -4.42 16.28
N ALA A 133 3.86 -3.86 17.49
CA ALA A 133 4.83 -2.86 17.93
C ALA A 133 6.27 -3.44 17.95
N ARG A 134 6.43 -4.67 18.48
CA ARG A 134 7.74 -5.36 18.48
C ARG A 134 8.18 -5.68 17.05
N VAL A 135 7.36 -6.38 16.30
CA VAL A 135 7.70 -6.83 14.94
C VAL A 135 7.89 -5.64 14.00
N GLY A 136 7.10 -4.58 14.14
CA GLY A 136 7.27 -3.36 13.36
C GLY A 136 8.62 -2.69 13.58
N ALA A 137 9.06 -2.57 14.83
CA ALA A 137 10.38 -2.03 15.15
C ALA A 137 11.51 -2.88 14.56
N GLU A 138 11.41 -4.21 14.66
CA GLU A 138 12.37 -5.15 14.06
C GLU A 138 12.42 -5.02 12.54
N LEU A 139 11.25 -4.97 11.87
CA LEU A 139 11.17 -4.80 10.42
C LEU A 139 11.77 -3.48 9.95
N ILE A 140 11.44 -2.37 10.60
CA ILE A 140 11.97 -1.05 10.25
C ILE A 140 13.50 -1.06 10.37
N ALA A 141 14.04 -1.69 11.41
CA ALA A 141 15.49 -1.83 11.61
C ALA A 141 16.15 -2.67 10.51
N HIS A 142 15.56 -3.82 10.14
CA HIS A 142 16.08 -4.69 9.08
C HIS A 142 16.04 -4.00 7.71
N PHE A 143 14.92 -3.37 7.34
CA PHE A 143 14.83 -2.61 6.10
C PHE A 143 15.80 -1.43 6.08
N GLY A 144 16.01 -0.76 7.23
CA GLY A 144 17.02 0.30 7.35
C GLY A 144 18.45 -0.18 7.06
N ARG A 145 18.83 -1.37 7.56
CA ARG A 145 20.13 -1.99 7.25
C ARG A 145 20.27 -2.35 5.76
N LEU A 146 19.17 -2.75 5.10
CA LEU A 146 19.11 -2.97 3.66
C LEU A 146 19.20 -1.68 2.83
N GLY A 147 19.13 -0.50 3.46
CA GLY A 147 19.06 0.79 2.77
C GLY A 147 17.66 1.12 2.21
N SER A 148 16.63 0.42 2.66
CA SER A 148 15.22 0.65 2.33
C SER A 148 14.53 1.42 3.45
N LYS A 149 13.66 2.37 3.08
CA LYS A 149 12.75 3.01 4.02
C LYS A 149 11.54 2.11 4.24
N CYS A 150 11.25 1.78 5.49
CA CYS A 150 10.07 1.04 5.88
C CYS A 150 9.21 1.88 6.83
N THR A 151 7.91 1.97 6.57
CA THR A 151 6.94 2.72 7.37
C THR A 151 5.71 1.87 7.65
N GLU A 152 5.18 1.98 8.87
CA GLU A 152 3.88 1.40 9.20
C GLU A 152 2.79 2.19 8.51
N LEU A 153 1.79 1.51 7.96
CA LEU A 153 0.62 2.15 7.39
C LEU A 153 -0.46 2.31 8.44
N GLU A 154 -1.05 3.49 8.49
CA GLU A 154 -2.24 3.79 9.26
C GLU A 154 -3.51 3.28 8.58
N THR A 155 -4.64 3.41 9.26
CA THR A 155 -5.93 2.89 8.79
C THR A 155 -6.37 3.50 7.48
N ASP A 156 -6.24 4.81 7.33
CA ASP A 156 -6.61 5.53 6.11
C ASP A 156 -5.76 5.07 4.92
N GLU A 157 -4.45 4.99 5.09
CA GLU A 157 -3.52 4.53 4.04
C GLU A 157 -3.81 3.09 3.61
N ARG A 158 -4.14 2.20 4.55
CA ARG A 158 -4.51 0.82 4.24
C ARG A 158 -5.85 0.73 3.52
N LEU A 159 -6.84 1.51 3.91
CA LEU A 159 -8.15 1.54 3.24
C LEU A 159 -8.02 2.12 1.84
N ARG A 160 -7.15 3.11 1.63
CA ARG A 160 -6.86 3.64 0.30
C ARG A 160 -6.33 2.56 -0.65
N ILE A 161 -5.47 1.65 -0.18
CA ILE A 161 -5.00 0.52 -1.00
C ILE A 161 -6.19 -0.36 -1.45
N PHE A 162 -7.14 -0.64 -0.55
CA PHE A 162 -8.35 -1.39 -0.91
C PHE A 162 -9.25 -0.62 -1.86
N HIS A 163 -9.45 0.67 -1.62
CA HIS A 163 -10.23 1.54 -2.51
C HIS A 163 -9.64 1.53 -3.92
N ASP A 164 -8.34 1.79 -4.06
CA ASP A 164 -7.66 1.85 -5.36
C ASP A 164 -7.71 0.50 -6.10
N PHE A 165 -7.78 -0.62 -5.36
CA PHE A 165 -7.96 -1.95 -5.94
C PHE A 165 -9.41 -2.23 -6.37
N TYR A 166 -10.38 -1.91 -5.53
CA TYR A 166 -11.79 -2.24 -5.78
C TYR A 166 -12.48 -1.21 -6.67
N ARG A 167 -12.04 0.05 -6.65
CA ARG A 167 -12.58 1.19 -7.42
C ARG A 167 -11.54 1.77 -8.38
N VAL A 168 -10.93 0.91 -9.19
CA VAL A 168 -9.90 1.32 -10.17
C VAL A 168 -10.44 2.40 -11.10
N GLY A 169 -9.79 3.56 -11.12
CA GLY A 169 -10.18 4.75 -11.90
C GLY A 169 -10.94 5.81 -11.10
N GLU A 170 -11.21 5.56 -9.83
CA GLU A 170 -11.87 6.49 -8.90
C GLU A 170 -10.92 6.94 -7.77
N GLU A 171 -9.61 6.84 -7.97
CA GLU A 171 -8.57 7.09 -6.95
C GLU A 171 -8.65 8.52 -6.37
N THR A 172 -9.17 9.47 -7.16
CA THR A 172 -9.35 10.87 -6.74
C THR A 172 -10.58 11.10 -5.87
N ALA A 173 -11.53 10.18 -5.91
CA ALA A 173 -12.77 10.28 -5.14
C ALA A 173 -12.63 9.72 -3.72
N TYR A 174 -11.48 9.09 -3.41
CA TYR A 174 -11.25 8.53 -2.09
C TYR A 174 -11.25 9.61 -1.01
N HIS A 175 -12.06 9.41 -0.02
CA HIS A 175 -12.02 10.10 1.27
C HIS A 175 -12.42 9.11 2.35
N PHE A 176 -11.91 9.26 3.54
CA PHE A 176 -12.23 8.41 4.68
C PHE A 176 -12.35 9.24 5.96
N ASP A 177 -13.41 9.01 6.72
CA ASP A 177 -13.58 9.56 8.07
C ASP A 177 -13.96 8.45 9.04
N LEU A 178 -12.99 8.09 9.90
CA LEU A 178 -13.18 7.06 10.91
C LEU A 178 -14.32 7.40 11.90
N LYS A 179 -14.60 8.70 12.16
CA LYS A 179 -15.69 9.10 13.05
C LYS A 179 -17.05 8.81 12.41
N GLU A 180 -17.14 8.92 11.09
CA GLU A 180 -18.37 8.60 10.38
C GLU A 180 -18.68 7.11 10.41
N THR A 181 -17.67 6.24 10.30
CA THR A 181 -17.86 4.78 10.35
C THR A 181 -18.39 4.28 11.72
N ARG A 182 -18.31 5.11 12.77
CA ARG A 182 -18.83 4.79 14.08
C ARG A 182 -20.31 5.20 14.26
N LYS A 183 -20.89 5.90 13.29
CA LYS A 183 -22.31 6.26 13.30
C LYS A 183 -23.16 5.04 12.93
N LYS A 184 -24.37 4.95 13.51
CA LYS A 184 -25.29 3.85 13.20
C LYS A 184 -25.65 3.84 11.70
N GLY A 185 -25.48 2.70 11.06
CA GLY A 185 -25.80 2.50 9.65
C GLY A 185 -24.67 2.82 8.68
N HIS A 186 -23.48 3.17 9.17
CA HIS A 186 -22.28 3.37 8.36
C HIS A 186 -21.27 2.26 8.64
N ASP A 187 -20.55 1.83 7.58
CA ASP A 187 -19.45 0.85 7.66
C ASP A 187 -18.25 1.41 6.88
N PHE A 188 -17.04 1.09 7.35
CA PHE A 188 -15.81 1.43 6.62
C PHE A 188 -15.79 0.82 5.21
N LYS A 189 -16.51 -0.27 5.00
CA LYS A 189 -16.65 -0.92 3.69
C LYS A 189 -17.38 -0.06 2.66
N ASP A 190 -18.19 0.89 3.08
CA ASP A 190 -18.88 1.83 2.19
C ASP A 190 -17.89 2.68 1.39
N TYR A 191 -16.70 2.94 1.96
CA TYR A 191 -15.64 3.73 1.33
C TYR A 191 -14.81 2.96 0.30
N ILE A 192 -14.81 1.62 0.36
CA ILE A 192 -13.93 0.78 -0.46
C ILE A 192 -14.68 -0.15 -1.41
N CYS A 193 -15.93 -0.50 -1.12
CA CYS A 193 -16.69 -1.40 -1.96
C CYS A 193 -17.05 -0.76 -3.32
N PRO A 194 -16.89 -1.48 -4.44
CA PRO A 194 -17.45 -1.06 -5.70
C PRO A 194 -18.98 -1.28 -5.69
N ASP A 195 -19.67 -0.66 -6.64
CA ASP A 195 -21.13 -0.76 -6.74
C ASP A 195 -21.59 -2.19 -7.07
N THR A 196 -20.80 -2.88 -7.89
CA THR A 196 -21.08 -4.28 -8.29
C THR A 196 -19.81 -5.12 -8.22
N MET A 197 -19.99 -6.40 -7.88
CA MET A 197 -18.97 -7.45 -8.00
C MET A 197 -19.57 -8.65 -8.69
N GLU A 198 -18.95 -9.08 -9.79
CA GLU A 198 -19.32 -10.28 -10.53
C GLU A 198 -18.10 -11.20 -10.61
N PHE A 199 -18.30 -12.50 -10.36
CA PHE A 199 -17.21 -13.48 -10.39
C PHE A 199 -17.56 -14.55 -11.40
N GLU A 200 -16.74 -14.65 -12.43
CA GLU A 200 -16.86 -15.64 -13.51
C GLU A 200 -15.70 -16.63 -13.44
N LYS A 201 -15.76 -17.66 -14.25
CA LYS A 201 -14.74 -18.73 -14.26
C LYS A 201 -13.34 -18.23 -14.58
N ASP A 202 -13.21 -17.30 -15.52
CA ASP A 202 -11.94 -16.85 -16.08
C ASP A 202 -11.59 -15.38 -15.75
N TYR A 203 -12.54 -14.65 -15.21
CA TYR A 203 -12.37 -13.23 -14.83
C TYR A 203 -13.32 -12.85 -13.70
N PHE A 204 -13.09 -11.69 -13.13
CA PHE A 204 -14.02 -11.00 -12.25
C PHE A 204 -14.25 -9.57 -12.74
N LYS A 205 -15.40 -9.00 -12.38
CA LYS A 205 -15.73 -7.62 -12.68
C LYS A 205 -15.98 -6.85 -11.38
N LEU A 206 -15.37 -5.68 -11.26
CA LEU A 206 -15.53 -4.74 -10.14
C LEU A 206 -16.01 -3.41 -10.71
N GLY A 207 -17.26 -3.04 -10.49
CA GLY A 207 -17.89 -1.93 -11.18
C GLY A 207 -17.81 -2.13 -12.71
N GLU A 208 -17.17 -1.23 -13.42
CA GLU A 208 -16.95 -1.29 -14.87
C GLU A 208 -15.60 -1.92 -15.28
N ARG A 209 -14.78 -2.39 -14.32
CA ARG A 209 -13.44 -2.90 -14.59
C ARG A 209 -13.37 -4.41 -14.52
N PHE A 210 -12.63 -5.01 -15.47
CA PHE A 210 -12.38 -6.43 -15.52
C PHE A 210 -11.02 -6.76 -14.93
N GLY A 211 -10.96 -7.84 -14.14
CA GLY A 211 -9.74 -8.37 -13.57
C GLY A 211 -9.60 -9.87 -13.81
N ARG A 212 -8.36 -10.35 -13.81
CA ARG A 212 -8.03 -11.76 -13.91
C ARG A 212 -6.92 -12.11 -12.93
N VAL A 213 -7.08 -13.24 -12.26
CA VAL A 213 -6.02 -13.79 -11.41
C VAL A 213 -5.16 -14.73 -12.23
N LEU A 214 -3.85 -14.49 -12.22
CA LEU A 214 -2.85 -15.39 -12.78
C LEU A 214 -2.02 -15.94 -11.62
N PHE A 215 -1.67 -17.23 -11.66
CA PHE A 215 -0.82 -17.85 -10.65
C PHE A 215 0.20 -18.79 -11.29
N LEU A 216 1.37 -18.85 -10.69
CA LEU A 216 2.39 -19.85 -10.97
C LEU A 216 2.36 -20.88 -9.84
N ARG A 217 2.50 -22.15 -10.20
CA ARG A 217 2.48 -23.27 -9.29
C ARG A 217 3.81 -24.02 -9.34
#